data_661ada6efa35c09798e123d9664c2a8b
#
_entry.id   661ada6efa35c09798e123d9664c2a8b
#
_cell.length_a   1.000
_cell.length_b   1.000
_cell.length_c   1.000
_cell.angle_alpha   90.00
_cell.angle_beta   90.00
_cell.angle_gamma   90.00
#
_symmetry.space_group_name_H-M   'P 1'
#
loop_
_entity.id
_entity.type
_entity.pdbx_description
1 polymer ?
#
loop_
_entity_poly.entity_id
_entity_poly.type
_entity_poly.pdbx_seq_one_letter_code
_entity_poly.pdbx_strand_id
1 'polypeptide(L)'
;MGVAMQLPKDAVRLRIYIGEGDKAANLPLYEAIVLAARESKLAGATVMRGPMGFGRSSHLHTTKILRLSQDLPIVIEIIDAEEKIDAFVPKLEELMGSGLVTMEPVKVLRYGDGGS
;
A
#
# COMPACT_ATOMS: atom_id res chain seq x y z
N MET A 1 -24.20 -11.94 7.13
CA MET A 1 -24.22 -11.01 7.10
C MET A 1 -23.12 -10.27 6.70
N GLY A 2 -22.49 -10.00 5.93
CA GLY A 2 -21.53 -9.13 5.40
C GLY A 2 -20.73 -8.30 6.36
N VAL A 3 -20.85 -8.65 7.60
CA VAL A 3 -20.17 -7.86 8.59
C VAL A 3 -18.68 -7.84 8.37
N ALA A 4 -18.12 -8.91 7.86
CA ALA A 4 -16.70 -9.01 7.65
C ALA A 4 -16.18 -8.00 6.64
N MET A 5 -17.06 -7.46 5.82
CA MET A 5 -16.64 -6.54 4.80
C MET A 5 -16.84 -5.08 5.21
N GLN A 6 -17.29 -4.83 6.42
CA GLN A 6 -17.52 -3.48 6.83
C GLN A 6 -16.30 -2.91 7.51
N LEU A 7 -16.08 -1.63 7.32
CA LEU A 7 -15.02 -0.94 8.01
C LEU A 7 -15.57 -0.25 9.24
N PRO A 8 -14.83 -0.24 10.33
CA PRO A 8 -15.27 0.53 11.49
C PRO A 8 -15.11 2.02 11.21
N LYS A 9 -15.82 2.83 11.94
CA LYS A 9 -15.68 4.26 11.79
C LYS A 9 -14.29 4.71 12.16
N ASP A 10 -13.70 4.13 13.20
CA ASP A 10 -12.34 4.47 13.58
C ASP A 10 -11.47 3.39 13.01
N ALA A 11 -10.69 3.74 12.02
CA ALA A 11 -9.83 2.81 11.33
C ALA A 11 -8.42 3.40 11.25
N VAL A 12 -7.53 2.74 10.56
CA VAL A 12 -6.19 3.25 10.34
C VAL A 12 -5.86 3.19 8.86
N ARG A 13 -4.97 4.07 8.44
CA ARG A 13 -4.47 4.09 7.09
C ARG A 13 -3.03 3.67 7.11
N LEU A 14 -2.73 2.61 6.40
CA LEU A 14 -1.38 2.12 6.21
C LEU A 14 -0.89 2.70 4.90
N ARG A 15 0.29 3.31 4.89
CA ARG A 15 0.91 3.78 3.68
C ARG A 15 2.25 3.14 3.52
N ILE A 16 2.53 2.67 2.31
CA ILE A 16 3.75 1.96 2.00
C ILE A 16 4.42 2.69 0.86
N TYR A 17 5.67 3.13 1.08
CA TYR A 17 6.41 3.90 0.11
C TYR A 17 7.55 3.04 -0.41
N ILE A 18 7.50 2.71 -1.70
CA ILE A 18 8.51 1.85 -2.33
C ILE A 18 8.82 2.41 -3.72
N GLY A 19 9.69 1.76 -4.44
CA GLY A 19 10.00 2.14 -5.82
C GLY A 19 9.33 1.21 -6.79
N GLU A 20 9.05 1.69 -7.96
CA GLU A 20 8.39 0.89 -8.98
C GLU A 20 9.24 -0.30 -9.37
N GLY A 21 10.54 -0.17 -9.32
CA GLY A 21 11.44 -1.25 -9.68
C GLY A 21 11.70 -2.28 -8.60
N ASP A 22 11.17 -2.07 -7.40
CA ASP A 22 11.38 -3.02 -6.32
C ASP A 22 10.64 -4.31 -6.64
N LYS A 23 11.23 -5.43 -6.28
CA LYS A 23 10.67 -6.74 -6.60
C LYS A 23 10.53 -7.63 -5.42
N ALA A 24 9.59 -8.56 -5.50
CA ALA A 24 9.42 -9.62 -4.54
C ALA A 24 9.39 -10.89 -5.37
N ALA A 25 10.43 -11.67 -5.30
CA ALA A 25 10.58 -12.87 -6.10
C ALA A 25 10.43 -12.52 -7.60
N ASN A 26 9.42 -13.00 -8.26
CA ASN A 26 9.24 -12.78 -9.66
C ASN A 26 8.30 -11.64 -10.00
N LEU A 27 7.75 -10.95 -9.02
CA LEU A 27 6.76 -9.93 -9.25
C LEU A 27 7.26 -8.56 -8.85
N PRO A 28 6.75 -7.52 -9.45
CA PRO A 28 6.95 -6.19 -8.88
C PRO A 28 6.47 -6.18 -7.43
N LEU A 29 7.20 -5.52 -6.56
CA LEU A 29 6.85 -5.53 -5.15
C LEU A 29 5.46 -4.96 -4.91
N TYR A 30 5.09 -3.90 -5.63
CA TYR A 30 3.79 -3.29 -5.41
C TYR A 30 2.66 -4.28 -5.74
N GLU A 31 2.88 -5.10 -6.73
CA GLU A 31 1.88 -6.07 -7.13
C GLU A 31 1.78 -7.17 -6.07
N ALA A 32 2.92 -7.62 -5.58
CA ALA A 32 2.94 -8.65 -4.53
C ALA A 32 2.23 -8.15 -3.27
N ILE A 33 2.41 -6.88 -2.92
CA ILE A 33 1.76 -6.32 -1.74
C ILE A 33 0.25 -6.26 -1.92
N VAL A 34 -0.20 -5.83 -3.09
CA VAL A 34 -1.63 -5.72 -3.36
C VAL A 34 -2.27 -7.12 -3.32
N LEU A 35 -1.61 -8.11 -3.91
CA LEU A 35 -2.15 -9.47 -3.88
C LEU A 35 -2.20 -10.01 -2.46
N ALA A 36 -1.18 -9.73 -1.65
CA ALA A 36 -1.17 -10.18 -0.26
C ALA A 36 -2.29 -9.52 0.54
N ALA A 37 -2.54 -8.23 0.29
CA ALA A 37 -3.61 -7.53 0.97
C ALA A 37 -4.97 -8.13 0.60
N ARG A 38 -5.12 -8.48 -0.67
CA ARG A 38 -6.36 -9.09 -1.12
C ARG A 38 -6.57 -10.46 -0.48
N GLU A 39 -5.50 -11.25 -0.41
CA GLU A 39 -5.59 -12.55 0.22
C GLU A 39 -5.87 -12.44 1.70
N SER A 40 -5.41 -11.39 2.34
CA SER A 40 -5.65 -11.16 3.76
C SER A 40 -7.03 -10.57 4.01
N LYS A 41 -7.81 -10.38 2.96
CA LYS A 41 -9.18 -9.89 3.02
C LYS A 41 -9.27 -8.50 3.62
N LEU A 42 -8.28 -7.68 3.33
CA LEU A 42 -8.35 -6.26 3.70
C LEU A 42 -9.36 -5.57 2.78
N ALA A 43 -9.87 -4.45 3.23
CA ALA A 43 -10.97 -3.78 2.56
C ALA A 43 -10.64 -3.28 1.17
N GLY A 44 -9.38 -2.97 0.93
CA GLY A 44 -8.98 -2.50 -0.39
C GLY A 44 -7.57 -1.98 -0.35
N ALA A 45 -7.01 -1.71 -1.52
CA ALA A 45 -5.67 -1.13 -1.63
C ALA A 45 -5.64 -0.25 -2.85
N THR A 46 -4.99 0.89 -2.75
CA THR A 46 -4.84 1.82 -3.86
C THR A 46 -3.37 2.04 -4.10
N VAL A 47 -2.97 1.96 -5.36
CA VAL A 47 -1.58 2.17 -5.74
C VAL A 47 -1.49 3.47 -6.51
N MET A 48 -0.57 4.34 -6.09
CA MET A 48 -0.35 5.60 -6.75
C MET A 48 1.10 5.68 -7.15
N ARG A 49 1.37 6.25 -8.32
CA ARG A 49 2.72 6.41 -8.80
C ARG A 49 3.06 7.88 -8.74
N GLY A 50 4.17 8.23 -8.13
CA GLY A 50 4.59 9.60 -8.06
C GLY A 50 5.42 9.96 -9.28
N PRO A 51 5.38 11.21 -9.72
CA PRO A 51 6.16 11.62 -10.89
C PRO A 51 7.63 11.85 -10.56
N MET A 52 7.99 11.95 -9.29
CA MET A 52 9.34 12.23 -8.89
C MET A 52 9.51 11.93 -7.42
N GLY A 53 10.66 11.50 -7.01
CA GLY A 53 10.96 11.32 -5.61
C GLY A 53 12.24 10.53 -5.42
N PHE A 54 12.73 10.50 -4.20
CA PHE A 54 13.84 9.63 -3.85
C PHE A 54 13.67 9.18 -2.41
N GLY A 55 14.23 8.07 -2.11
CA GLY A 55 14.17 7.53 -0.78
C GLY A 55 15.56 7.23 -0.27
N ARG A 56 15.61 6.37 0.72
CA ARG A 56 16.85 6.06 1.37
C ARG A 56 17.90 5.48 0.45
N SER A 57 17.48 4.83 -0.60
CA SER A 57 18.42 4.26 -1.52
C SER A 57 19.03 5.31 -2.41
N SER A 58 18.57 6.51 -2.31
CA SER A 58 19.23 7.63 -2.91
C SER A 58 19.19 7.92 -4.32
N HIS A 59 18.45 7.32 -5.10
CA HIS A 59 18.34 7.71 -6.49
C HIS A 59 17.12 8.62 -6.65
N LEU A 60 17.31 9.70 -7.36
CA LEU A 60 16.23 10.60 -7.67
C LEU A 60 15.46 10.01 -8.84
N HIS A 61 14.18 9.75 -8.66
CA HIS A 61 13.36 9.14 -9.70
C HIS A 61 12.38 10.19 -10.24
N THR A 62 12.45 10.46 -11.52
CA THR A 62 11.60 11.46 -12.14
C THR A 62 11.36 11.11 -13.59
N THR A 63 10.14 11.29 -14.06
CA THR A 63 9.83 11.04 -15.45
C THR A 63 10.59 11.97 -16.38
N LYS A 64 10.99 13.13 -15.85
CA LYS A 64 11.64 14.06 -16.67
C LYS A 64 12.97 13.60 -17.11
N ILE A 65 13.76 12.96 -16.30
CA ILE A 65 15.08 12.56 -16.65
C ILE A 65 15.04 11.21 -17.22
N LEU A 66 14.04 10.49 -16.96
CA LEU A 66 14.11 9.23 -17.14
C LEU A 66 13.19 8.53 -17.81
N ARG A 67 12.80 8.99 -18.89
CA ARG A 67 11.98 8.22 -19.69
C ARG A 67 12.53 6.85 -19.85
N LEU A 68 13.75 6.66 -19.50
CA LEU A 68 14.34 5.35 -19.60
C LEU A 68 14.27 4.61 -18.29
N SER A 69 13.92 5.26 -17.24
CA SER A 69 13.90 4.62 -15.97
C SER A 69 12.51 4.25 -15.63
N GLN A 70 12.37 3.14 -14.99
CA GLN A 70 11.08 2.69 -14.64
C GLN A 70 10.90 2.75 -13.15
N ASP A 71 11.81 3.34 -12.40
CA ASP A 71 11.78 3.24 -10.96
C ASP A 71 11.22 4.49 -10.32
N LEU A 72 10.00 4.79 -10.61
CA LEU A 72 9.32 5.91 -10.00
C LEU A 72 8.81 5.53 -8.61
N PRO A 73 8.55 6.52 -7.75
CA PRO A 73 8.02 6.20 -6.43
C PRO A 73 6.60 5.68 -6.52
N ILE A 74 6.31 4.71 -5.66
CA ILE A 74 5.00 4.11 -5.58
C ILE A 74 4.52 4.25 -4.14
N VAL A 75 3.27 4.66 -3.96
CA VAL A 75 2.65 4.71 -2.65
C VAL A 75 1.44 3.78 -2.67
N ILE A 76 1.36 2.89 -1.71
CA ILE A 76 0.20 2.00 -1.59
C ILE A 76 -0.52 2.40 -0.32
N GLU A 77 -1.83 2.59 -0.41
CA GLU A 77 -2.65 2.94 0.74
C GLU A 77 -3.66 1.85 1.01
N ILE A 78 -3.79 1.46 2.26
CA ILE A 78 -4.76 0.47 2.69
C ILE A 78 -5.41 0.99 3.95
N ILE A 79 -6.74 1.02 3.99
CA ILE A 79 -7.49 1.48 5.16
C ILE A 79 -8.32 0.32 5.66
N ASP A 80 -8.19 0.01 6.94
CA ASP A 80 -8.98 -1.07 7.54
C ASP A 80 -8.91 -0.91 9.06
N ALA A 81 -9.57 -1.80 9.76
CA ALA A 81 -9.52 -1.84 11.21
C ALA A 81 -8.08 -2.05 11.66
N GLU A 82 -7.72 -1.45 12.77
CA GLU A 82 -6.36 -1.53 13.25
C GLU A 82 -5.90 -2.97 13.46
N GLU A 83 -6.77 -3.81 13.99
CA GLU A 83 -6.42 -5.20 14.24
C GLU A 83 -6.07 -5.93 12.93
N LYS A 84 -6.79 -5.61 11.88
CA LYS A 84 -6.53 -6.28 10.61
C LYS A 84 -5.24 -5.77 9.99
N ILE A 85 -4.97 -4.49 10.14
CA ILE A 85 -3.71 -3.93 9.63
C ILE A 85 -2.54 -4.51 10.43
N ASP A 86 -2.68 -4.60 11.75
CA ASP A 86 -1.61 -5.14 12.58
C ASP A 86 -1.31 -6.60 12.20
N ALA A 87 -2.33 -7.35 11.84
CA ALA A 87 -2.13 -8.73 11.45
C ALA A 87 -1.47 -8.83 10.07
N PHE A 88 -1.64 -7.82 9.23
CA PHE A 88 -1.06 -7.81 7.91
C PHE A 88 0.41 -7.38 7.90
N VAL A 89 0.82 -6.56 8.86
CA VAL A 89 2.17 -5.99 8.88
C VAL A 89 3.28 -7.05 8.82
N PRO A 90 3.20 -8.17 9.56
CA PRO A 90 4.26 -9.18 9.44
C PRO A 90 4.37 -9.74 8.03
N LYS A 91 3.24 -9.91 7.34
CA LYS A 91 3.26 -10.41 5.99
C LYS A 91 3.93 -9.39 5.08
N LEU A 92 3.62 -8.12 5.29
CA LEU A 92 4.21 -7.06 4.51
C LEU A 92 5.73 -7.05 4.71
N GLU A 93 6.17 -7.21 5.95
CA GLU A 93 7.60 -7.18 6.20
C GLU A 93 8.34 -8.33 5.56
N GLU A 94 7.69 -9.46 5.41
CA GLU A 94 8.31 -10.58 4.72
C GLU A 94 8.54 -10.25 3.25
N LEU A 95 7.71 -9.41 2.68
CA LEU A 95 7.82 -9.08 1.27
C LEU A 95 8.81 -7.96 1.01
N MET A 96 8.99 -7.05 1.96
CA MET A 96 9.75 -5.84 1.71
C MET A 96 11.20 -5.98 2.09
N GLY A 97 12.08 -5.50 1.22
CA GLY A 97 13.49 -5.36 1.56
C GLY A 97 13.78 -4.00 2.13
N SER A 98 13.25 -2.97 1.51
CA SER A 98 13.43 -1.60 2.00
C SER A 98 12.16 -0.84 1.70
N GLY A 99 12.06 0.34 2.21
CA GLY A 99 10.87 1.17 2.01
C GLY A 99 10.44 1.76 3.32
N LEU A 100 9.44 2.62 3.25
CA LEU A 100 8.92 3.28 4.42
C LEU A 100 7.47 2.85 4.61
N VAL A 101 7.09 2.52 5.82
CA VAL A 101 5.72 2.14 6.12
C VAL A 101 5.24 3.00 7.27
N THR A 102 4.11 3.63 7.09
CA THR A 102 3.54 4.49 8.14
C THR A 102 2.10 4.08 8.39
N MET A 103 1.58 4.40 9.56
CA MET A 103 0.21 4.11 9.91
C MET A 103 -0.34 5.30 10.69
N GLU A 104 -1.55 5.71 10.38
CA GLU A 104 -2.17 6.80 11.10
C GLU A 104 -3.66 6.58 11.23
N PRO A 105 -4.28 7.11 12.28
CA PRO A 105 -5.72 6.93 12.46
C PRO A 105 -6.51 7.74 11.45
N VAL A 106 -7.62 7.21 11.02
CA VAL A 106 -8.52 7.93 10.12
C VAL A 106 -9.95 7.67 10.56
N LYS A 107 -10.85 8.57 10.17
CA LYS A 107 -12.26 8.37 10.40
C LYS A 107 -12.88 7.99 9.06
N VAL A 108 -13.57 6.88 9.04
CA VAL A 108 -14.24 6.42 7.82
C VAL A 108 -15.65 7.00 7.85
N LEU A 109 -15.96 7.85 6.88
CA LEU A 109 -17.25 8.45 6.80
C LEU A 109 -18.20 7.62 5.96
N ARG A 110 -17.67 6.86 5.03
CA ARG A 110 -18.49 6.08 4.14
C ARG A 110 -17.65 5.02 3.47
N TYR A 111 -18.18 3.82 3.33
CA TYR A 111 -17.49 2.73 2.63
C TYR A 111 -18.54 1.82 2.01
N GLY A 112 -18.30 1.42 0.79
CA GLY A 112 -19.18 0.51 0.09
C GLY A 112 -20.25 1.24 -0.68
N ASP A 113 -21.24 0.49 -1.15
CA ASP A 113 -22.29 1.05 -1.94
C ASP A 113 -23.26 1.71 -1.02
N GLY A 114 -23.63 2.87 -1.24
CA GLY A 114 -24.50 3.62 -0.35
C GLY A 114 -25.72 2.88 0.10
N GLY A 115 -26.23 2.03 -0.67
CA GLY A 115 -27.48 1.38 -0.33
C GLY A 115 -27.33 0.03 0.28
N SER A 116 -26.16 -0.43 0.46
CA SER A 116 -26.05 -1.79 0.95
C SER A 116 -25.43 -1.92 2.31
#